data_0b90bbfa266672c391ccc44bc54563de
#
_entry.id   0b90bbfa266672c391ccc44bc54563de
#
_cell.length_a   1.000
_cell.length_b   1.000
_cell.length_c   1.000
_cell.angle_alpha   90.00
_cell.angle_beta   90.00
_cell.angle_gamma   90.00
#
_symmetry.space_group_name_H-M   'P 1'
#
loop_
_entity.id
_entity.type
_entity.pdbx_description
1 polymer ?
#
loop_
_entity_poly.entity_id
_entity_poly.type
_entity_poly.pdbx_seq_one_letter_code
_entity_poly.pdbx_strand_id
1 'polypeptide(L)'
;MSKRILVVEDQEDLRAILRDFLSASGYTVIEAVDGAESVAKAASEHPDLVLMDIQLPVLDGYDATRQIKALPGLAAIPIIAVSSFAMKGDEEKARAAGCDDYVTKPYSPVQLLRIIRGFLGQKA
;
A
#
# COMPACT_ATOMS: atom_id res chain seq x y z
N MET A 1 -17.03 -3.29 11.64
CA MET A 1 -16.74 -2.34 10.55
C MET A 1 -15.56 -2.82 9.73
N SER A 2 -15.64 -2.61 8.43
CA SER A 2 -14.57 -3.03 7.54
C SER A 2 -13.33 -2.16 7.72
N LYS A 3 -12.17 -2.80 7.73
CA LYS A 3 -10.91 -2.07 7.63
C LYS A 3 -10.75 -1.52 6.21
N ARG A 4 -10.14 -0.37 6.10
CA ARG A 4 -10.01 0.37 4.85
C ARG A 4 -8.58 0.32 4.36
N ILE A 5 -8.40 -0.11 3.10
CA ILE A 5 -7.09 -0.26 2.50
C ILE A 5 -6.97 0.69 1.31
N LEU A 6 -5.95 1.52 1.32
CA LEU A 6 -5.61 2.37 0.17
C LEU A 6 -4.69 1.59 -0.76
N VAL A 7 -5.14 1.34 -1.98
CA VAL A 7 -4.35 0.65 -3.00
C VAL A 7 -3.83 1.69 -3.98
N VAL A 8 -2.52 1.81 -4.04
CA VAL A 8 -1.84 2.78 -4.91
C VAL A 8 -1.15 2.01 -6.03
N GLU A 9 -1.70 2.09 -7.22
CA GLU A 9 -1.24 1.34 -8.39
C GLU A 9 -1.66 2.09 -9.65
N ASP A 10 -0.70 2.41 -10.53
CA ASP A 10 -1.01 3.16 -11.75
C ASP A 10 -1.59 2.29 -12.86
N GLN A 11 -1.31 0.98 -12.85
CA GLN A 11 -1.86 0.07 -13.86
C GLN A 11 -3.28 -0.31 -13.48
N GLU A 12 -4.23 0.08 -14.34
CA GLU A 12 -5.65 -0.09 -14.06
C GLU A 12 -6.03 -1.56 -13.84
N ASP A 13 -5.50 -2.46 -14.67
CA ASP A 13 -5.83 -3.88 -14.57
C ASP A 13 -5.38 -4.48 -13.23
N LEU A 14 -4.17 -4.16 -12.81
CA LEU A 14 -3.64 -4.65 -11.53
C LEU A 14 -4.40 -4.06 -10.36
N ARG A 15 -4.73 -2.77 -10.44
CA ARG A 15 -5.49 -2.11 -9.39
C ARG A 15 -6.89 -2.73 -9.25
N ALA A 16 -7.54 -3.03 -10.38
CA ALA A 16 -8.86 -3.65 -10.37
C ALA A 16 -8.82 -5.06 -9.76
N ILE A 17 -7.79 -5.84 -10.08
CA ILE A 17 -7.63 -7.18 -9.51
C ILE A 17 -7.48 -7.10 -7.99
N LEU A 18 -6.64 -6.20 -7.51
CA LEU A 18 -6.45 -6.01 -6.06
C LEU A 18 -7.73 -5.52 -5.39
N ARG A 19 -8.41 -4.56 -6.00
CA ARG A 19 -9.67 -4.07 -5.47
C ARG A 19 -10.68 -5.19 -5.30
N ASP A 20 -10.86 -6.01 -6.34
CA ASP A 20 -11.85 -7.08 -6.31
C ASP A 20 -11.48 -8.15 -5.30
N PHE A 21 -10.21 -8.53 -5.26
CA PHE A 21 -9.73 -9.54 -4.32
C PHE A 21 -9.89 -9.09 -2.86
N LEU A 22 -9.48 -7.87 -2.56
CA LEU A 22 -9.54 -7.35 -1.19
C LEU A 22 -10.98 -7.08 -0.76
N SER A 23 -11.81 -6.59 -1.69
CA SER A 23 -13.24 -6.39 -1.40
C SER A 23 -13.91 -7.73 -1.07
N ALA A 24 -13.60 -8.76 -1.84
CA ALA A 24 -14.14 -10.11 -1.58
C ALA A 24 -13.64 -10.68 -0.26
N SER A 25 -12.50 -10.19 0.24
CA SER A 25 -11.93 -10.62 1.52
C SER A 25 -12.46 -9.81 2.70
N GLY A 26 -13.39 -8.89 2.48
CA GLY A 26 -14.05 -8.16 3.57
C GLY A 26 -13.49 -6.77 3.84
N TYR A 27 -12.58 -6.27 3.01
CA TYR A 27 -12.01 -4.93 3.18
C TYR A 27 -12.73 -3.90 2.33
N THR A 28 -12.71 -2.65 2.77
CA THR A 28 -13.14 -1.53 1.95
C THR A 28 -11.90 -0.97 1.25
N VAL A 29 -11.96 -0.83 -0.08
CA VAL A 29 -10.81 -0.42 -0.87
C VAL A 29 -10.95 1.02 -1.35
N ILE A 30 -9.91 1.80 -1.13
CA ILE A 30 -9.75 3.15 -1.67
C ILE A 30 -8.65 3.05 -2.72
N GLU A 31 -8.82 3.70 -3.86
CA GLU A 31 -7.87 3.59 -4.97
C GLU A 31 -7.16 4.91 -5.23
N ALA A 32 -5.88 4.83 -5.56
CA ALA A 32 -5.08 5.96 -6.03
C ALA A 32 -4.24 5.51 -7.21
N VAL A 33 -4.05 6.39 -8.19
CA VAL A 33 -3.37 6.04 -9.45
C VAL A 33 -1.92 6.52 -9.49
N ASP A 34 -1.52 7.41 -8.59
CA ASP A 34 -0.15 7.91 -8.52
C ASP A 34 0.19 8.33 -7.08
N GLY A 35 1.45 8.73 -6.89
CA GLY A 35 1.92 9.08 -5.55
C GLY A 35 1.25 10.32 -4.98
N ALA A 36 1.00 11.33 -5.80
CA ALA A 36 0.34 12.55 -5.34
C ALA A 36 -1.09 12.28 -4.87
N GLU A 37 -1.84 11.48 -5.64
CA GLU A 37 -3.19 11.10 -5.26
C GLU A 37 -3.19 10.25 -3.99
N SER A 38 -2.17 9.40 -3.81
CA SER A 38 -2.08 8.57 -2.61
C SER A 38 -1.96 9.42 -1.35
N VAL A 39 -1.16 10.48 -1.41
CA VAL A 39 -1.00 11.38 -0.26
C VAL A 39 -2.31 12.11 0.02
N ALA A 40 -2.97 12.62 -1.02
CA ALA A 40 -4.25 13.32 -0.86
C ALA A 40 -5.33 12.41 -0.28
N LYS A 41 -5.42 11.18 -0.79
CA LYS A 41 -6.42 10.20 -0.30
C LYS A 41 -6.11 9.74 1.12
N ALA A 42 -4.84 9.54 1.45
CA ALA A 42 -4.47 9.20 2.82
C ALA A 42 -4.88 10.30 3.79
N ALA A 43 -4.65 11.55 3.41
CA ALA A 43 -5.01 12.68 4.25
C ALA A 43 -6.52 12.82 4.46
N SER A 44 -7.32 12.59 3.41
CA SER A 44 -8.77 12.78 3.47
C SER A 44 -9.52 11.56 3.98
N GLU A 45 -9.03 10.35 3.68
CA GLU A 45 -9.75 9.12 3.97
C GLU A 45 -9.26 8.37 5.21
N HIS A 46 -8.06 8.66 5.67
CA HIS A 46 -7.45 7.99 6.83
C HIS A 46 -7.58 6.45 6.75
N PRO A 47 -6.96 5.81 5.75
CA PRO A 47 -7.05 4.36 5.63
C PRO A 47 -6.35 3.66 6.79
N ASP A 48 -6.66 2.39 6.98
CA ASP A 48 -6.05 1.56 8.02
C ASP A 48 -4.73 0.94 7.58
N LEU A 49 -4.51 0.85 6.27
CA LEU A 49 -3.30 0.28 5.68
C LEU A 49 -3.16 0.80 4.25
N VAL A 50 -1.92 0.92 3.78
CA VAL A 50 -1.62 1.34 2.41
C VAL A 50 -0.81 0.26 1.71
N LEU A 51 -1.25 -0.15 0.51
CA LEU A 51 -0.44 -0.93 -0.41
C LEU A 51 0.15 0.05 -1.42
N MET A 52 1.46 0.24 -1.38
CA MET A 52 2.14 1.28 -2.14
C MET A 52 3.03 0.67 -3.21
N ASP A 53 2.64 0.83 -4.48
CA ASP A 53 3.54 0.54 -5.58
C ASP A 53 4.69 1.55 -5.54
N ILE A 54 5.91 1.06 -5.63
CA ILE A 54 7.09 1.93 -5.57
C ILE A 54 7.31 2.63 -6.91
N GLN A 55 6.96 1.98 -8.02
CA GLN A 55 7.18 2.51 -9.37
C GLN A 55 5.95 3.28 -9.84
N LEU A 56 5.81 4.51 -9.36
CA LEU A 56 4.66 5.35 -9.68
C LEU A 56 5.07 6.57 -10.49
N PRO A 57 4.18 7.06 -11.35
CA PRO A 57 4.40 8.35 -12.00
C PRO A 57 4.18 9.50 -11.03
N VAL A 58 4.63 10.70 -11.40
CA VAL A 58 4.45 11.98 -10.70
C VAL A 58 5.25 12.03 -9.40
N LEU A 59 4.96 11.17 -8.45
CA LEU A 59 5.64 11.09 -7.16
C LEU A 59 5.85 9.61 -6.86
N ASP A 60 7.12 9.18 -6.73
CA ASP A 60 7.38 7.75 -6.53
C ASP A 60 6.92 7.27 -5.16
N GLY A 61 6.85 5.94 -5.01
CA GLY A 61 6.31 5.34 -3.80
C GLY A 61 7.11 5.62 -2.54
N TYR A 62 8.42 5.82 -2.65
CA TYR A 62 9.24 6.16 -1.48
C TYR A 62 8.89 7.55 -0.96
N ASP A 63 8.81 8.53 -1.87
CA ASP A 63 8.48 9.89 -1.48
C ASP A 63 7.04 9.99 -1.00
N ALA A 64 6.12 9.29 -1.66
CA ALA A 64 4.73 9.23 -1.21
C ALA A 64 4.64 8.66 0.21
N THR A 65 5.39 7.59 0.49
CA THR A 65 5.43 6.98 1.83
C THR A 65 5.91 7.98 2.87
N ARG A 66 6.99 8.70 2.59
CA ARG A 66 7.50 9.70 3.52
C ARG A 66 6.46 10.78 3.81
N GLN A 67 5.78 11.25 2.78
CA GLN A 67 4.77 12.29 2.93
C GLN A 67 3.56 11.79 3.71
N ILE A 68 3.11 10.56 3.46
CA ILE A 68 1.98 9.99 4.19
C ILE A 68 2.32 9.84 5.67
N LYS A 69 3.51 9.31 5.97
CA LYS A 69 3.93 9.13 7.37
C LYS A 69 4.11 10.46 8.09
N ALA A 70 4.31 11.55 7.36
CA ALA A 70 4.42 12.88 7.95
C ALA A 70 3.08 13.56 8.19
N LEU A 71 1.98 12.98 7.70
CA LEU A 71 0.65 13.55 7.90
C LEU A 71 0.18 13.35 9.34
N PRO A 72 -0.58 14.33 9.90
CA PRO A 72 -1.10 14.19 11.25
C PRO A 72 -1.94 12.93 11.42
N GLY A 73 -1.63 12.14 12.44
CA GLY A 73 -2.36 10.92 12.76
C GLY A 73 -1.99 9.71 11.92
N LEU A 74 -1.06 9.82 10.95
CA LEU A 74 -0.71 8.74 10.05
C LEU A 74 0.72 8.22 10.21
N ALA A 75 1.45 8.68 11.23
CA ALA A 75 2.84 8.25 11.43
C ALA A 75 2.98 6.74 11.65
N ALA A 76 1.97 6.11 12.22
CA ALA A 76 1.99 4.68 12.55
C ALA A 76 1.20 3.81 11.56
N ILE A 77 0.65 4.39 10.49
CA ILE A 77 -0.12 3.61 9.52
C ILE A 77 0.78 2.57 8.84
N PRO A 78 0.35 1.29 8.76
CA PRO A 78 1.14 0.30 8.04
C PRO A 78 1.15 0.60 6.54
N ILE A 79 2.35 0.64 5.95
CA ILE A 79 2.53 0.80 4.52
C ILE A 79 3.35 -0.38 4.01
N ILE A 80 2.77 -1.14 3.09
CA ILE A 80 3.43 -2.29 2.47
C ILE A 80 3.89 -1.85 1.08
N ALA A 81 5.19 -1.85 0.86
CA ALA A 81 5.76 -1.52 -0.44
C ALA A 81 5.62 -2.72 -1.38
N VAL A 82 5.20 -2.45 -2.62
CA VAL A 82 5.10 -3.47 -3.66
C VAL A 82 5.95 -3.03 -4.84
N SER A 83 6.88 -3.88 -5.30
CA SER A 83 7.83 -3.50 -6.33
C SER A 83 8.11 -4.64 -7.29
N SER A 84 8.33 -4.32 -8.58
CA SER A 84 8.81 -5.27 -9.56
C SER A 84 10.31 -5.51 -9.45
N PHE A 85 11.02 -4.67 -8.72
CA PHE A 85 12.45 -4.77 -8.55
C PHE A 85 12.79 -5.54 -7.29
N ALA A 86 13.65 -6.54 -7.44
CA ALA A 86 14.14 -7.34 -6.32
C ALA A 86 15.65 -7.15 -6.18
N MET A 87 16.12 -5.93 -6.42
CA MET A 87 17.54 -5.63 -6.35
C MET A 87 17.99 -5.45 -4.91
N LYS A 88 19.25 -5.78 -4.67
CA LYS A 88 19.85 -5.59 -3.36
C LYS A 88 19.75 -4.11 -2.97
N GLY A 89 19.25 -3.87 -1.79
CA GLY A 89 19.09 -2.51 -1.28
C GLY A 89 17.69 -1.91 -1.46
N ASP A 90 16.85 -2.48 -2.32
CA ASP A 90 15.51 -1.94 -2.54
C ASP A 90 14.63 -2.07 -1.30
N GLU A 91 14.72 -3.19 -0.60
CA GLU A 91 13.96 -3.36 0.63
C GLU A 91 14.45 -2.37 1.70
N GLU A 92 15.76 -2.14 1.76
CA GLU A 92 16.33 -1.18 2.71
C GLU A 92 15.85 0.23 2.42
N LYS A 93 15.75 0.61 1.14
CA LYS A 93 15.22 1.93 0.73
C LYS A 93 13.77 2.07 1.15
N ALA A 94 12.96 1.02 0.96
CA ALA A 94 11.56 1.03 1.33
C ALA A 94 11.41 1.22 2.85
N ARG A 95 12.17 0.49 3.62
CA ARG A 95 12.12 0.60 5.07
C ARG A 95 12.63 1.95 5.56
N ALA A 96 13.67 2.48 4.92
CA ALA A 96 14.19 3.81 5.26
C ALA A 96 13.17 4.91 4.94
N ALA A 97 12.32 4.71 3.95
CA ALA A 97 11.25 5.66 3.62
C ALA A 97 10.07 5.57 4.59
N GLY A 98 9.99 4.49 5.39
CA GLY A 98 8.94 4.30 6.37
C GLY A 98 8.01 3.12 6.07
N CYS A 99 8.29 2.33 5.03
CA CYS A 99 7.49 1.15 4.74
C CYS A 99 7.67 0.10 5.83
N ASP A 100 6.58 -0.55 6.19
CA ASP A 100 6.57 -1.55 7.26
C ASP A 100 6.84 -2.96 6.74
N ASP A 101 6.60 -3.18 5.45
CA ASP A 101 6.93 -4.45 4.80
C ASP A 101 7.20 -4.19 3.32
N TYR A 102 7.72 -5.22 2.64
CA TYR A 102 8.15 -5.12 1.25
C TYR A 102 7.81 -6.42 0.54
N VAL A 103 7.09 -6.32 -0.58
CA VAL A 103 6.66 -7.46 -1.38
C VAL A 103 7.10 -7.25 -2.82
N THR A 104 7.69 -8.28 -3.43
CA THR A 104 8.10 -8.21 -4.84
C THR A 104 7.05 -8.83 -5.74
N LYS A 105 6.85 -8.20 -6.91
CA LYS A 105 5.99 -8.74 -7.96
C LYS A 105 6.75 -9.80 -8.76
N PRO A 106 6.11 -10.85 -9.23
CA PRO A 106 4.72 -11.19 -8.96
C PRO A 106 4.57 -11.77 -7.55
N TYR A 107 3.49 -11.45 -6.89
CA TYR A 107 3.19 -11.97 -5.55
C TYR A 107 1.94 -12.83 -5.60
N SER A 108 1.82 -13.74 -4.62
CA SER A 108 0.60 -14.51 -4.44
C SER A 108 -0.44 -13.63 -3.74
N PRO A 109 -1.67 -13.50 -4.28
CA PRO A 109 -2.73 -12.77 -3.57
C PRO A 109 -2.99 -13.32 -2.17
N VAL A 110 -2.91 -14.63 -1.99
CA VAL A 110 -3.10 -15.25 -0.68
C VAL A 110 -1.99 -14.84 0.29
N GLN A 111 -0.75 -14.80 -0.19
CA GLN A 111 0.38 -14.36 0.64
C GLN A 111 0.24 -12.89 1.03
N LEU A 112 -0.15 -12.05 0.08
CA LEU A 112 -0.37 -10.64 0.35
C LEU A 112 -1.48 -10.44 1.40
N LEU A 113 -2.58 -11.19 1.28
CA LEU A 113 -3.67 -11.13 2.24
C LEU A 113 -3.21 -11.52 3.64
N ARG A 114 -2.35 -12.53 3.74
CA ARG A 114 -1.80 -12.96 5.03
C ARG A 114 -0.98 -11.85 5.69
N ILE A 115 -0.17 -11.13 4.90
CA ILE A 115 0.60 -10.00 5.39
C ILE A 115 -0.32 -8.89 5.88
N ILE A 116 -1.34 -8.56 5.10
CA ILE A 116 -2.32 -7.54 5.45
C ILE A 116 -3.00 -7.89 6.78
N ARG A 117 -3.45 -9.12 6.92
CA ARG A 117 -4.11 -9.58 8.15
C ARG A 117 -3.18 -9.50 9.35
N GLY A 118 -1.88 -9.75 9.13
CA GLY A 118 -0.90 -9.62 10.19
C GLY A 118 -0.83 -8.21 10.76
N PHE A 119 -0.93 -7.20 9.89
CA PHE A 119 -0.91 -5.80 10.33
C PHE A 119 -2.23 -5.34 10.91
N LEU A 120 -3.34 -5.78 10.34
CA LEU A 120 -4.66 -5.30 10.74
C LEU A 120 -5.30 -6.12 11.86
N GLY A 121 -4.70 -7.26 12.21
CA GLY A 121 -5.21 -8.11 13.27
C GLY A 121 -6.55 -8.77 12.94
N GLN A 122 -6.94 -8.82 11.69
CA GLN A 122 -8.17 -9.47 11.29
C GLN A 122 -8.02 -10.97 11.26
N LYS A 123 -8.99 -11.64 11.84
CA LYS A 123 -9.04 -13.09 11.78
C LYS A 123 -9.74 -13.51 10.50
N ALA A 124 -9.28 -14.64 9.99
CA ALA A 124 -9.89 -15.22 8.80
C ALA A 124 -11.36 -15.59 9.07
#